data_8a95d9324f63eb334158a11b0d30ad1f
#
_entry.id   8a95d9324f63eb334158a11b0d30ad1f
#
_cell.length_a   1.000
_cell.length_b   1.000
_cell.length_c   1.000
_cell.angle_alpha   90.00
_cell.angle_beta   90.00
_cell.angle_gamma   90.00
#
_symmetry.space_group_name_H-M   'P 1'
#
loop_
_entity.id
_entity.type
_entity.pdbx_description
1 polymer ?
#
loop_
_entity_poly.entity_id
_entity_poly.type
_entity_poly.pdbx_seq_one_letter_code
_entity_poly.pdbx_strand_id
1 'polypeptide(L)'
;MTYNNGVKDQTWELSSKHYKYFTFNKNPSQLKEELITIEVKQRAKEKAWQQEQEERWQRIKARADSLKLADEKQKHQTEEQKKQAFIRKYGQRYGSLIYQGKLELGMTQQMCQEVIDIKSYDIGKSMRSGHRVETWTFNKDKQDMQVAAAMTQLSGEEAMALALLMGFADSVGASTPKYSILVFTDGKLTSLY
;
A
#
# COMPACT_ATOMS: atom_id res chain seq x y z
N MET A 1 54.07 -0.73 17.96
CA MET A 1 55.06 -0.05 18.82
C MET A 1 54.83 -0.55 20.23
N THR A 2 55.80 -1.18 20.80
CA THR A 2 55.79 -1.66 22.19
C THR A 2 56.40 -0.59 23.09
N TYR A 3 55.74 -0.27 24.19
CA TYR A 3 56.22 0.68 25.16
C TYR A 3 56.43 -0.05 26.48
N ASN A 4 57.65 0.02 27.02
CA ASN A 4 57.97 -0.55 28.31
C ASN A 4 58.03 0.58 29.35
N ASN A 5 57.14 0.55 30.38
CA ASN A 5 57.08 1.54 31.44
C ASN A 5 57.94 1.20 32.66
N GLY A 6 58.83 0.19 32.54
CA GLY A 6 59.76 -0.25 33.58
C GLY A 6 59.15 -0.98 34.78
N VAL A 7 57.83 -1.17 34.83
CA VAL A 7 57.14 -1.81 35.95
C VAL A 7 56.48 -3.13 35.55
N LYS A 8 55.94 -3.22 34.35
CA LYS A 8 55.44 -4.45 33.71
C LYS A 8 55.45 -4.24 32.20
N ASP A 9 55.82 -5.25 31.41
CA ASP A 9 55.73 -5.22 29.97
C ASP A 9 54.24 -5.14 29.54
N GLN A 10 53.79 -3.92 29.29
CA GLN A 10 52.48 -3.66 28.71
C GLN A 10 52.67 -3.34 27.23
N THR A 11 52.24 -4.24 26.36
CA THR A 11 52.19 -4.00 24.92
C THR A 11 50.87 -3.28 24.58
N TRP A 12 51.01 -2.10 24.02
CA TRP A 12 49.86 -1.32 23.54
C TRP A 12 49.85 -1.35 22.02
N GLU A 13 48.79 -1.95 21.44
CA GLU A 13 48.56 -1.86 20.00
C GLU A 13 47.95 -0.50 19.66
N LEU A 14 48.75 0.36 19.07
CA LEU A 14 48.30 1.66 18.58
C LEU A 14 47.78 1.51 17.18
N SER A 15 46.51 1.85 16.97
CA SER A 15 45.93 1.90 15.60
C SER A 15 46.65 2.98 14.79
N SER A 16 46.78 2.79 13.49
CA SER A 16 47.42 3.72 12.54
C SER A 16 46.86 5.16 12.62
N LYS A 17 45.63 5.33 13.11
CA LYS A 17 44.97 6.64 13.30
C LYS A 17 45.63 7.49 14.40
N HIS A 18 46.33 6.90 15.32
CA HIS A 18 46.94 7.61 16.46
C HIS A 18 48.39 7.99 16.23
N TYR A 19 49.07 7.41 15.21
CA TYR A 19 50.49 7.68 14.94
C TYR A 19 50.81 9.14 14.69
N LYS A 20 49.95 9.90 14.06
CA LYS A 20 50.15 11.34 13.77
C LYS A 20 50.16 12.25 14.99
N TYR A 21 49.79 11.75 16.16
CA TYR A 21 49.72 12.53 17.40
C TYR A 21 50.94 12.30 18.32
N PHE A 22 51.84 11.38 17.95
CA PHE A 22 53.03 11.12 18.77
C PHE A 22 54.22 11.95 18.30
N THR A 23 54.75 12.76 19.21
CA THR A 23 56.06 13.36 19.07
C THR A 23 57.02 12.59 19.97
N PHE A 24 58.18 12.13 19.42
CA PHE A 24 59.10 11.24 20.07
C PHE A 24 59.79 11.82 21.34
N ASN A 25 59.56 13.09 21.68
CA ASN A 25 60.20 13.77 22.80
C ASN A 25 59.29 13.91 24.04
N LYS A 26 58.12 13.25 24.12
CA LYS A 26 57.23 13.39 25.27
C LYS A 26 57.45 12.28 26.30
N ASN A 27 57.32 12.64 27.57
CA ASN A 27 57.33 11.68 28.69
C ASN A 27 56.14 10.70 28.54
N PRO A 28 56.34 9.41 28.82
CA PRO A 28 55.29 8.36 28.78
C PRO A 28 54.00 8.70 29.50
N SER A 29 54.08 9.38 30.64
CA SER A 29 52.87 9.81 31.39
C SER A 29 52.04 10.84 30.63
N GLN A 30 52.72 11.79 29.98
CA GLN A 30 52.04 12.83 29.14
C GLN A 30 51.39 12.22 27.90
N LEU A 31 52.04 11.24 27.29
CA LEU A 31 51.44 10.51 26.15
C LEU A 31 50.17 9.74 26.53
N LYS A 32 50.14 9.17 27.73
CA LYS A 32 48.98 8.46 28.28
C LYS A 32 47.80 9.40 28.50
N GLU A 33 48.05 10.58 29.08
CA GLU A 33 47.01 11.60 29.31
C GLU A 33 46.47 12.17 27.99
N GLU A 34 47.35 12.40 26.98
CA GLU A 34 46.92 12.85 25.66
C GLU A 34 46.04 11.80 24.94
N LEU A 35 46.40 10.51 25.01
CA LEU A 35 45.61 9.44 24.45
C LEU A 35 44.21 9.35 25.08
N ILE A 36 44.14 9.40 26.41
CA ILE A 36 42.88 9.41 27.14
C ILE A 36 42.02 10.61 26.70
N THR A 37 42.65 11.77 26.57
CA THR A 37 41.97 13.00 26.14
C THR A 37 41.41 12.87 24.71
N ILE A 38 42.20 12.28 23.80
CA ILE A 38 41.77 12.03 22.40
C ILE A 38 40.60 11.02 22.35
N GLU A 39 40.70 9.94 23.11
CA GLU A 39 39.62 8.93 23.17
C GLU A 39 38.31 9.51 23.74
N VAL A 40 38.39 10.29 24.82
CA VAL A 40 37.22 10.97 25.40
C VAL A 40 36.58 11.91 24.39
N LYS A 41 37.38 12.71 23.67
CA LYS A 41 36.90 13.60 22.62
C LYS A 41 36.25 12.83 21.45
N GLN A 42 36.84 11.70 21.06
CA GLN A 42 36.27 10.85 19.97
C GLN A 42 34.97 10.23 20.42
N ARG A 43 34.90 9.66 21.63
CA ARG A 43 33.65 9.10 22.19
C ARG A 43 32.56 10.17 22.34
N ALA A 44 32.92 11.40 22.72
CA ALA A 44 31.95 12.49 22.81
C ALA A 44 31.37 12.86 21.40
N LYS A 45 32.26 12.94 20.38
CA LYS A 45 31.82 13.20 18.99
C LYS A 45 30.93 12.08 18.44
N GLU A 46 31.28 10.85 18.75
CA GLU A 46 30.53 9.68 18.31
C GLU A 46 29.10 9.64 18.94
N LYS A 47 29.02 9.94 20.25
CA LYS A 47 27.74 10.09 20.94
C LYS A 47 26.89 11.23 20.37
N ALA A 48 27.50 12.39 20.14
CA ALA A 48 26.80 13.53 19.55
C ALA A 48 26.27 13.19 18.14
N TRP A 49 27.09 12.53 17.33
CA TRP A 49 26.65 12.07 15.99
C TRP A 49 25.50 11.05 16.06
N GLN A 50 25.56 10.08 17.00
CA GLN A 50 24.49 9.11 17.21
C GLN A 50 23.20 9.79 17.65
N GLN A 51 23.28 10.77 18.56
CA GLN A 51 22.12 11.55 18.99
C GLN A 51 21.50 12.34 17.85
N GLU A 52 22.32 12.99 17.02
CA GLU A 52 21.84 13.72 15.85
C GLU A 52 21.15 12.80 14.83
N GLN A 53 21.69 11.60 14.58
CA GLN A 53 21.07 10.61 13.71
C GLN A 53 19.71 10.13 14.27
N GLU A 54 19.66 9.85 15.57
CA GLU A 54 18.43 9.42 16.23
C GLU A 54 17.34 10.51 16.14
N GLU A 55 17.68 11.77 16.44
CA GLU A 55 16.74 12.88 16.31
C GLU A 55 16.27 13.07 14.86
N ARG A 56 17.16 12.86 13.89
CA ARG A 56 16.81 12.91 12.47
C ARG A 56 15.82 11.81 12.10
N TRP A 57 16.06 10.60 12.59
CA TRP A 57 15.16 9.46 12.40
C TRP A 57 13.79 9.70 13.02
N GLN A 58 13.74 10.23 14.24
CA GLN A 58 12.48 10.55 14.92
C GLN A 58 11.68 11.60 14.13
N ARG A 59 12.34 12.62 13.60
CA ARG A 59 11.69 13.64 12.75
C ARG A 59 11.14 13.04 11.45
N ILE A 60 11.90 12.17 10.78
CA ILE A 60 11.45 11.50 9.56
C ILE A 60 10.24 10.60 9.86
N LYS A 61 10.30 9.82 10.93
CA LYS A 61 9.21 8.94 11.36
C LYS A 61 7.95 9.73 11.68
N ALA A 62 8.05 10.78 12.47
CA ALA A 62 6.91 11.64 12.80
C ALA A 62 6.25 12.26 11.57
N ARG A 63 7.06 12.68 10.58
CA ARG A 63 6.56 13.20 9.31
C ARG A 63 5.87 12.11 8.47
N ALA A 64 6.42 10.91 8.41
CA ALA A 64 5.81 9.78 7.71
C ALA A 64 4.46 9.39 8.34
N ASP A 65 4.39 9.35 9.67
CA ASP A 65 3.16 9.02 10.39
C ASP A 65 2.08 10.10 10.18
N SER A 66 2.47 11.38 10.18
CA SER A 66 1.52 12.48 9.88
C SER A 66 0.98 12.43 8.44
N LEU A 67 1.82 12.06 7.46
CA LEU A 67 1.40 11.89 6.07
C LEU A 67 0.43 10.70 5.91
N LYS A 68 0.70 9.58 6.56
CA LYS A 68 -0.21 8.42 6.56
C LYS A 68 -1.57 8.79 7.14
N LEU A 69 -1.59 9.48 8.27
CA LEU A 69 -2.84 9.91 8.90
C LEU A 69 -3.63 10.90 8.02
N ALA A 70 -2.94 11.79 7.31
CA ALA A 70 -3.58 12.70 6.36
C ALA A 70 -4.19 11.95 5.16
N ASP A 71 -3.46 10.97 4.61
CA ASP A 71 -3.93 10.13 3.50
C ASP A 71 -5.16 9.29 3.91
N GLU A 72 -5.14 8.67 5.09
CA GLU A 72 -6.26 7.92 5.64
C GLU A 72 -7.51 8.79 5.83
N LYS A 73 -7.34 10.01 6.36
CA LYS A 73 -8.45 10.97 6.50
C LYS A 73 -9.02 11.36 5.14
N GLN A 74 -8.17 11.61 4.16
CA GLN A 74 -8.61 11.96 2.81
C GLN A 74 -9.35 10.80 2.14
N LYS A 75 -8.87 9.57 2.27
CA LYS A 75 -9.55 8.36 1.78
C LYS A 75 -10.93 8.22 2.42
N HIS A 76 -11.00 8.32 3.74
CA HIS A 76 -12.26 8.23 4.49
C HIS A 76 -13.28 9.28 4.05
N GLN A 77 -12.85 10.54 3.88
CA GLN A 77 -13.73 11.61 3.38
C GLN A 77 -14.22 11.34 1.96
N THR A 78 -13.35 10.83 1.09
CA THR A 78 -13.71 10.48 -0.30
C THR A 78 -14.73 9.33 -0.34
N GLU A 79 -14.55 8.32 0.50
CA GLU A 79 -15.48 7.18 0.61
C GLU A 79 -16.84 7.63 1.14
N GLU A 80 -16.85 8.47 2.18
CA GLU A 80 -18.10 9.00 2.72
C GLU A 80 -18.85 9.87 1.69
N GLN A 81 -18.14 10.70 0.92
CA GLN A 81 -18.73 11.49 -0.18
C GLN A 81 -19.34 10.58 -1.26
N LYS A 82 -18.66 9.50 -1.66
CA LYS A 82 -19.20 8.51 -2.62
C LYS A 82 -20.47 7.86 -2.09
N LYS A 83 -20.46 7.42 -0.83
CA LYS A 83 -21.62 6.83 -0.17
C LYS A 83 -22.80 7.79 -0.17
N GLN A 84 -22.59 9.04 0.24
CA GLN A 84 -23.63 10.07 0.26
C GLN A 84 -24.17 10.38 -1.15
N ALA A 85 -23.31 10.35 -2.17
CA ALA A 85 -23.75 10.53 -3.57
C ALA A 85 -24.70 9.42 -4.00
N PHE A 86 -24.41 8.16 -3.69
CA PHE A 86 -25.32 7.04 -3.99
C PHE A 86 -26.63 7.13 -3.19
N ILE A 87 -26.57 7.52 -1.91
CA ILE A 87 -27.76 7.71 -1.08
C ILE A 87 -28.67 8.82 -1.66
N ARG A 88 -28.08 9.94 -2.10
CA ARG A 88 -28.84 11.03 -2.73
C ARG A 88 -29.49 10.59 -4.05
N LYS A 89 -28.79 9.77 -4.85
CA LYS A 89 -29.28 9.32 -6.18
C LYS A 89 -30.35 8.23 -6.08
N TYR A 90 -30.21 7.28 -5.16
CA TYR A 90 -31.01 6.05 -5.12
C TYR A 90 -31.79 5.84 -3.82
N GLY A 91 -31.71 6.79 -2.88
CA GLY A 91 -32.33 6.69 -1.56
C GLY A 91 -31.48 5.90 -0.56
N GLN A 92 -31.79 6.01 0.71
CA GLN A 92 -31.01 5.45 1.83
C GLN A 92 -30.80 3.93 1.69
N ARG A 93 -31.85 3.19 1.35
CA ARG A 93 -31.81 1.71 1.23
C ARG A 93 -30.90 1.28 0.10
N TYR A 94 -31.24 1.61 -1.13
CA TYR A 94 -30.49 1.14 -2.31
C TYR A 94 -29.12 1.81 -2.46
N GLY A 95 -28.99 3.08 -2.12
CA GLY A 95 -27.72 3.77 -2.16
C GLY A 95 -26.67 3.16 -1.23
N SER A 96 -27.08 2.71 -0.04
CA SER A 96 -26.18 2.01 0.89
C SER A 96 -25.75 0.63 0.37
N LEU A 97 -26.66 -0.11 -0.28
CA LEU A 97 -26.37 -1.42 -0.87
C LEU A 97 -25.45 -1.30 -2.08
N ILE A 98 -25.70 -0.34 -2.96
CA ILE A 98 -24.84 -0.04 -4.12
C ILE A 98 -23.41 0.29 -3.66
N TYR A 99 -23.27 1.14 -2.65
CA TYR A 99 -21.96 1.47 -2.08
C TYR A 99 -21.23 0.22 -1.52
N GLN A 100 -21.98 -0.74 -0.96
CA GLN A 100 -21.43 -2.01 -0.47
C GLN A 100 -21.19 -3.06 -1.58
N GLY A 101 -21.48 -2.74 -2.84
CA GLY A 101 -21.39 -3.70 -3.95
C GLY A 101 -22.41 -4.85 -3.85
N LYS A 102 -23.59 -4.60 -3.28
CA LYS A 102 -24.64 -5.59 -3.07
C LYS A 102 -25.85 -5.29 -3.94
N LEU A 103 -26.41 -6.35 -4.54
CA LEU A 103 -27.70 -6.30 -5.25
C LEU A 103 -28.84 -6.80 -4.37
N GLU A 104 -30.02 -6.23 -4.56
CA GLU A 104 -31.26 -6.61 -3.87
C GLU A 104 -32.42 -6.62 -4.84
N LEU A 105 -33.38 -7.52 -4.63
CA LEU A 105 -34.61 -7.60 -5.43
C LEU A 105 -35.34 -6.25 -5.39
N GLY A 106 -35.90 -5.88 -6.54
CA GLY A 106 -36.57 -4.61 -6.73
C GLY A 106 -35.67 -3.46 -7.21
N MET A 107 -34.37 -3.63 -7.24
CA MET A 107 -33.45 -2.68 -7.87
C MET A 107 -33.72 -2.53 -9.35
N THR A 108 -33.55 -1.35 -9.90
CA THR A 108 -33.64 -1.12 -11.34
C THR A 108 -32.37 -1.58 -12.05
N GLN A 109 -32.45 -1.79 -13.36
CA GLN A 109 -31.27 -2.12 -14.19
C GLN A 109 -30.13 -1.11 -13.98
N GLN A 110 -30.45 0.18 -13.93
CA GLN A 110 -29.47 1.24 -13.72
C GLN A 110 -28.76 1.13 -12.34
N MET A 111 -29.51 0.76 -11.29
CA MET A 111 -28.90 0.51 -9.97
C MET A 111 -27.97 -0.69 -9.99
N CYS A 112 -28.34 -1.75 -10.71
CA CYS A 112 -27.49 -2.93 -10.85
C CYS A 112 -26.20 -2.63 -11.62
N GLN A 113 -26.25 -1.77 -12.65
CA GLN A 113 -25.08 -1.34 -13.42
C GLN A 113 -24.05 -0.55 -12.61
N GLU A 114 -24.44 0.09 -11.52
CA GLU A 114 -23.48 0.76 -10.61
C GLU A 114 -22.68 -0.26 -9.78
N VAL A 115 -23.18 -1.49 -9.66
CA VAL A 115 -22.57 -2.55 -8.84
C VAL A 115 -21.78 -3.54 -9.70
N ILE A 116 -22.26 -3.81 -10.92
CA ILE A 116 -21.67 -4.79 -11.83
C ILE A 116 -21.23 -4.14 -13.14
N ASP A 117 -20.17 -4.67 -13.74
CA ASP A 117 -19.79 -4.28 -15.10
C ASP A 117 -20.66 -5.02 -16.12
N ILE A 118 -21.67 -4.31 -16.64
CA ILE A 118 -22.63 -4.86 -17.62
C ILE A 118 -21.96 -5.40 -18.89
N LYS A 119 -20.77 -4.89 -19.24
CA LYS A 119 -20.04 -5.33 -20.44
C LYS A 119 -19.60 -6.79 -20.36
N SER A 120 -19.46 -7.31 -19.13
CA SER A 120 -19.13 -8.72 -18.87
C SER A 120 -20.35 -9.64 -18.90
N TYR A 121 -21.53 -9.11 -19.27
CA TYR A 121 -22.77 -9.89 -19.32
C TYR A 121 -23.34 -9.99 -20.73
N ASP A 122 -23.95 -11.15 -21.03
CA ASP A 122 -24.81 -11.33 -22.18
C ASP A 122 -26.26 -10.98 -21.81
N ILE A 123 -26.88 -10.17 -22.64
CA ILE A 123 -28.23 -9.65 -22.38
C ILE A 123 -29.24 -10.33 -23.32
N GLY A 124 -30.11 -11.16 -22.74
CA GLY A 124 -31.25 -11.75 -23.40
C GLY A 124 -32.54 -10.98 -23.09
N LYS A 125 -33.38 -10.72 -24.10
CA LYS A 125 -34.64 -10.04 -23.95
C LYS A 125 -35.77 -10.95 -24.44
N SER A 126 -36.85 -11.07 -23.68
CA SER A 126 -38.04 -11.87 -24.02
C SER A 126 -39.30 -11.22 -23.47
N MET A 127 -40.47 -11.69 -23.98
CA MET A 127 -41.78 -11.32 -23.42
C MET A 127 -42.37 -12.59 -22.79
N ARG A 128 -42.82 -12.52 -21.57
CA ARG A 128 -43.46 -13.64 -20.88
C ARG A 128 -44.74 -13.17 -20.17
N SER A 129 -45.87 -13.74 -20.56
CA SER A 129 -47.18 -13.40 -19.97
C SER A 129 -47.49 -11.88 -19.99
N GLY A 130 -47.09 -11.17 -21.06
CA GLY A 130 -47.31 -9.73 -21.19
C GLY A 130 -46.24 -8.84 -20.48
N HIS A 131 -45.34 -9.44 -19.75
CA HIS A 131 -44.24 -8.73 -19.08
C HIS A 131 -42.94 -8.79 -19.89
N ARG A 132 -42.21 -7.70 -19.90
CA ARG A 132 -40.86 -7.63 -20.49
C ARG A 132 -39.86 -8.28 -19.52
N VAL A 133 -39.26 -9.40 -19.94
CA VAL A 133 -38.19 -10.08 -19.17
C VAL A 133 -36.86 -9.86 -19.84
N GLU A 134 -35.90 -9.43 -19.06
CA GLU A 134 -34.50 -9.26 -19.47
C GLU A 134 -33.61 -10.11 -18.57
N THR A 135 -32.75 -10.92 -19.16
CA THR A 135 -31.83 -11.80 -18.42
C THR A 135 -30.40 -11.38 -18.73
N TRP A 136 -29.63 -11.11 -17.72
CA TRP A 136 -28.19 -10.83 -17.82
C TRP A 136 -27.44 -12.04 -17.32
N THR A 137 -26.65 -12.66 -18.19
CA THR A 137 -25.86 -13.84 -17.87
C THR A 137 -24.39 -13.48 -17.96
N PHE A 138 -23.62 -13.72 -16.89
CA PHE A 138 -22.19 -13.46 -16.87
C PHE A 138 -21.47 -14.28 -17.93
N ASN A 139 -20.58 -13.63 -18.68
CA ASN A 139 -19.76 -14.24 -19.71
C ASN A 139 -18.28 -13.97 -19.41
N LYS A 140 -17.57 -15.03 -18.99
CA LYS A 140 -16.16 -14.94 -18.63
C LYS A 140 -15.28 -14.52 -19.80
N ASP A 141 -15.58 -15.01 -21.01
CA ASP A 141 -14.78 -14.70 -22.21
C ASP A 141 -14.83 -13.20 -22.52
N LYS A 142 -15.96 -12.55 -22.31
CA LYS A 142 -16.08 -11.09 -22.44
C LYS A 142 -15.26 -10.35 -21.39
N GLN A 143 -15.22 -10.83 -20.15
CA GLN A 143 -14.40 -10.25 -19.11
C GLN A 143 -12.92 -10.37 -19.45
N ASP A 144 -12.47 -11.54 -19.86
CA ASP A 144 -11.08 -11.81 -20.21
C ASP A 144 -10.63 -10.94 -21.41
N MET A 145 -11.51 -10.76 -22.41
CA MET A 145 -11.27 -9.88 -23.54
C MET A 145 -11.11 -8.40 -23.14
N GLN A 146 -11.92 -7.93 -22.19
CA GLN A 146 -11.81 -6.56 -21.68
C GLN A 146 -10.50 -6.33 -20.91
N VAL A 147 -10.10 -7.29 -20.08
CA VAL A 147 -8.83 -7.27 -19.36
C VAL A 147 -7.67 -7.24 -20.35
N ALA A 148 -7.69 -8.08 -21.37
CA ALA A 148 -6.67 -8.08 -22.42
C ALA A 148 -6.61 -6.74 -23.18
N ALA A 149 -7.77 -6.15 -23.52
CA ALA A 149 -7.83 -4.84 -24.15
C ALA A 149 -7.30 -3.70 -23.25
N ALA A 150 -7.57 -3.75 -21.95
CA ALA A 150 -7.04 -2.79 -20.99
C ALA A 150 -5.51 -2.91 -20.86
N MET A 151 -4.98 -4.14 -20.84
CA MET A 151 -3.54 -4.39 -20.78
C MET A 151 -2.77 -3.87 -22.00
N THR A 152 -3.38 -3.88 -23.18
CA THR A 152 -2.73 -3.36 -24.42
C THR A 152 -2.61 -1.83 -24.44
N GLN A 153 -3.35 -1.12 -23.59
CA GLN A 153 -3.32 0.35 -23.47
C GLN A 153 -2.32 0.85 -22.41
N LEU A 154 -1.75 -0.05 -21.62
CA LEU A 154 -0.80 0.30 -20.55
C LEU A 154 0.64 0.26 -21.07
N SER A 155 1.51 1.07 -20.47
CA SER A 155 2.95 0.96 -20.65
C SER A 155 3.46 -0.40 -20.13
N GLY A 156 4.61 -0.88 -20.64
CA GLY A 156 5.12 -2.21 -20.30
C GLY A 156 5.27 -2.46 -18.79
N GLU A 157 5.66 -1.45 -18.01
CA GLU A 157 5.79 -1.56 -16.55
C GLU A 157 4.42 -1.62 -15.85
N GLU A 158 3.47 -0.80 -16.28
CA GLU A 158 2.10 -0.79 -15.74
C GLU A 158 1.35 -2.08 -16.07
N ALA A 159 1.52 -2.60 -17.29
CA ALA A 159 0.97 -3.88 -17.72
C ALA A 159 1.52 -5.03 -16.87
N MET A 160 2.82 -5.04 -16.56
CA MET A 160 3.45 -6.05 -15.72
C MET A 160 2.96 -5.97 -14.27
N ALA A 161 2.80 -4.77 -13.72
CA ALA A 161 2.25 -4.58 -12.38
C ALA A 161 0.79 -5.06 -12.28
N LEU A 162 -0.02 -4.76 -13.29
CA LEU A 162 -1.42 -5.22 -13.35
C LEU A 162 -1.51 -6.74 -13.53
N ALA A 163 -0.65 -7.34 -14.37
CA ALA A 163 -0.60 -8.79 -14.58
C ALA A 163 -0.22 -9.54 -13.28
N LEU A 164 0.73 -9.01 -12.51
CA LEU A 164 1.09 -9.52 -11.19
C LEU A 164 -0.08 -9.43 -10.22
N LEU A 165 -0.78 -8.31 -10.21
CA LEU A 165 -1.95 -8.08 -9.34
C LEU A 165 -3.09 -9.04 -9.69
N MET A 166 -3.35 -9.27 -10.98
CA MET A 166 -4.39 -10.17 -11.47
C MET A 166 -4.02 -11.64 -11.30
N GLY A 167 -2.75 -12.01 -11.49
CA GLY A 167 -2.26 -13.36 -11.18
C GLY A 167 -2.42 -13.72 -9.69
N PHE A 168 -2.26 -12.76 -8.80
CA PHE A 168 -2.60 -12.92 -7.38
C PHE A 168 -4.11 -13.07 -7.14
N ALA A 169 -4.94 -12.31 -7.87
CA ALA A 169 -6.40 -12.38 -7.75
C ALA A 169 -6.95 -13.75 -8.21
N ASP A 170 -6.40 -14.33 -9.27
CA ASP A 170 -6.77 -15.67 -9.75
C ASP A 170 -6.39 -16.78 -8.75
N SER A 171 -5.24 -16.64 -8.07
CA SER A 171 -4.80 -17.58 -7.03
C SER A 171 -5.65 -17.51 -5.75
N VAL A 172 -6.37 -16.41 -5.52
CA VAL A 172 -7.26 -16.19 -4.36
C VAL A 172 -8.74 -16.49 -4.69
N GLY A 173 -9.05 -16.96 -5.89
CA GLY A 173 -10.42 -17.32 -6.29
C GLY A 173 -11.34 -16.12 -6.59
N ALA A 174 -10.76 -14.95 -6.90
CA ALA A 174 -11.50 -13.70 -7.14
C ALA A 174 -12.17 -13.59 -8.52
N SER A 175 -12.10 -14.62 -9.37
CA SER A 175 -12.58 -14.56 -10.76
C SER A 175 -14.03 -15.06 -10.99
N THR A 176 -14.71 -15.55 -9.95
CA THR A 176 -16.13 -15.89 -10.06
C THR A 176 -16.99 -14.67 -9.70
N PRO A 177 -17.85 -14.20 -10.61
CA PRO A 177 -18.73 -13.09 -10.29
C PRO A 177 -19.67 -13.50 -9.16
N LYS A 178 -19.90 -12.57 -8.25
CA LYS A 178 -20.82 -12.77 -7.13
C LYS A 178 -22.25 -13.11 -7.59
N TYR A 179 -22.60 -12.71 -8.82
CA TYR A 179 -23.91 -12.91 -9.44
C TYR A 179 -23.72 -13.40 -10.87
N SER A 180 -24.09 -14.66 -11.11
CA SER A 180 -23.94 -15.29 -12.43
C SER A 180 -25.10 -14.96 -13.36
N ILE A 181 -26.32 -14.85 -12.83
CA ILE A 181 -27.53 -14.60 -13.61
C ILE A 181 -28.39 -13.58 -12.87
N LEU A 182 -28.84 -12.56 -13.59
CA LEU A 182 -29.77 -11.54 -13.10
C LEU A 182 -31.00 -11.54 -14.01
N VAL A 183 -32.20 -11.63 -13.44
CA VAL A 183 -33.46 -11.59 -14.18
C VAL A 183 -34.23 -10.34 -13.79
N PHE A 184 -34.60 -9.56 -14.78
CA PHE A 184 -35.41 -8.37 -14.62
C PHE A 184 -36.79 -8.57 -15.24
N THR A 185 -37.83 -8.17 -14.54
CA THR A 185 -39.20 -8.10 -15.04
C THR A 185 -39.66 -6.66 -15.00
N ASP A 186 -40.05 -6.10 -16.14
CA ASP A 186 -40.46 -4.69 -16.30
C ASP A 186 -39.43 -3.70 -15.74
N GLY A 187 -38.14 -4.02 -15.95
CA GLY A 187 -37.00 -3.18 -15.56
C GLY A 187 -36.59 -3.25 -14.07
N LYS A 188 -37.23 -4.14 -13.28
CA LYS A 188 -36.87 -4.38 -11.87
C LYS A 188 -36.31 -5.79 -11.71
N LEU A 189 -35.25 -5.88 -10.88
CA LEU A 189 -34.59 -7.14 -10.53
C LEU A 189 -35.56 -8.05 -9.76
N THR A 190 -35.90 -9.21 -10.33
CA THR A 190 -36.83 -10.19 -9.74
C THR A 190 -36.13 -11.47 -9.29
N SER A 191 -34.99 -11.81 -9.88
CA SER A 191 -34.20 -12.96 -9.44
C SER A 191 -32.69 -12.70 -9.63
N LEU A 192 -31.89 -13.31 -8.75
CA LEU A 192 -30.42 -13.25 -8.82
C LEU A 192 -29.84 -14.60 -8.36
N TYR A 193 -28.81 -15.09 -9.09
CA TYR A 193 -28.19 -16.40 -8.90
C TYR A 193 -26.68 -16.27 -8.98
#